data_91a755366fbc3c8a81f7faa5b16aefac
#
_entry.id   91a755366fbc3c8a81f7faa5b16aefac
#
_cell.length_a   1.000
_cell.length_b   1.000
_cell.length_c   1.000
_cell.angle_alpha   90.00
_cell.angle_beta   90.00
_cell.angle_gamma   90.00
#
_symmetry.space_group_name_H-M   'P 1'
#
loop_
_entity.id
_entity.type
_entity.pdbx_description
1 polymer ?
#
loop_
_entity_poly.entity_id
_entity_poly.type
_entity_poly.pdbx_seq_one_letter_code
_entity_poly.pdbx_strand_id
1 'polypeptide(L)'
;MENSERDGNTRPPDLPLENLYAGQEATVRTGHGTTDWFQIGKGVHQGCILSPCLFKFYTEYIMRNTGLEEAKARIKISGRNIYNLRYSDDTTLMAESEEELKSLLMKVKEESEKVGLAQFQKTKIMASGPITSWEIDGETVETVSDSIFLGSKITADGDCSHEIKRRLLLGRKVITNLDSIFKSGDITLPTKVRLWFFLWSCMDVRVGL
;
A
#
# COMPACT_ATOMS: atom_id res chain seq x y z
N MET A 1 23.36 18.97 -32.63
CA MET A 1 24.43 17.98 -32.43
C MET A 1 25.13 18.35 -31.15
N GLU A 2 25.43 17.38 -30.31
CA GLU A 2 26.12 17.51 -29.02
C GLU A 2 25.29 18.04 -27.87
N ASN A 3 24.64 17.09 -27.17
CA ASN A 3 24.54 17.06 -25.68
C ASN A 3 23.86 15.74 -25.22
N SER A 4 24.48 14.62 -25.55
CA SER A 4 24.00 13.30 -25.09
C SER A 4 25.14 12.41 -24.54
N GLU A 5 26.10 13.01 -23.85
CA GLU A 5 27.20 12.23 -23.26
C GLU A 5 27.53 12.75 -21.86
N ARG A 6 26.60 12.61 -20.88
CA ARG A 6 26.93 12.79 -19.47
C ARG A 6 26.23 11.84 -18.52
N ASP A 7 25.66 10.76 -18.97
CA ASP A 7 25.30 9.66 -18.09
C ASP A 7 26.24 8.47 -18.31
N GLY A 8 27.41 8.57 -17.66
CA GLY A 8 28.45 7.55 -17.69
C GLY A 8 28.09 6.25 -16.96
N ASN A 9 26.84 5.87 -16.93
CA ASN A 9 26.37 4.60 -16.36
C ASN A 9 25.65 3.76 -17.43
N THR A 10 26.40 3.34 -18.43
CA THR A 10 25.94 2.50 -19.55
C THR A 10 25.94 0.99 -19.23
N ARG A 11 26.00 0.60 -17.98
CA ARG A 11 25.70 -0.78 -17.58
C ARG A 11 24.28 -0.81 -17.04
N PRO A 12 23.36 -1.57 -17.65
CA PRO A 12 22.03 -1.75 -17.07
C PRO A 12 22.23 -2.26 -15.62
N PRO A 13 21.50 -1.68 -14.65
CA PRO A 13 21.56 -2.12 -13.26
C PRO A 13 21.06 -3.56 -13.05
N ASP A 14 20.65 -4.20 -14.14
CA ASP A 14 19.99 -5.49 -14.18
C ASP A 14 20.95 -6.66 -13.97
N LEU A 15 22.19 -6.58 -14.50
CA LEU A 15 23.16 -7.65 -14.42
C LEU A 15 23.49 -8.12 -12.98
N PRO A 16 23.76 -7.24 -11.99
CA PRO A 16 24.01 -7.67 -10.63
C PRO A 16 22.80 -8.29 -9.96
N LEU A 17 21.59 -7.79 -10.25
CA LEU A 17 20.34 -8.32 -9.71
C LEU A 17 19.99 -9.66 -10.35
N GLU A 18 20.15 -9.78 -11.67
CA GLU A 18 19.95 -11.02 -12.38
C GLU A 18 20.87 -12.13 -11.85
N ASN A 19 22.15 -11.83 -11.65
CA ASN A 19 23.11 -12.76 -11.06
C ASN A 19 22.76 -13.14 -9.60
N LEU A 20 22.20 -12.20 -8.83
CA LEU A 20 21.80 -12.44 -7.44
C LEU A 20 20.62 -13.42 -7.35
N TYR A 21 19.70 -13.37 -8.31
CA TYR A 21 18.50 -14.19 -8.32
C TYR A 21 18.58 -15.39 -9.26
N ALA A 22 19.61 -15.48 -10.12
CA ALA A 22 19.80 -16.59 -11.05
C ALA A 22 20.11 -17.90 -10.28
N GLY A 23 19.39 -18.95 -10.63
CA GLY A 23 19.66 -20.31 -10.11
C GLY A 23 19.37 -20.48 -8.62
N GLN A 24 18.56 -19.61 -8.02
CA GLN A 24 18.17 -19.77 -6.61
C GLN A 24 17.30 -21.00 -6.42
N GLU A 25 17.61 -21.76 -5.37
CA GLU A 25 16.86 -22.93 -4.94
C GLU A 25 16.32 -22.74 -3.53
N ALA A 26 15.21 -23.37 -3.24
CA ALA A 26 14.60 -23.37 -1.91
C ALA A 26 14.15 -24.76 -1.48
N THR A 27 14.03 -24.92 -0.19
CA THR A 27 13.40 -26.05 0.46
C THR A 27 12.47 -25.53 1.56
N VAL A 28 11.37 -26.21 1.79
CA VAL A 28 10.37 -25.84 2.80
C VAL A 28 10.36 -26.86 3.91
N ARG A 29 10.50 -26.38 5.14
CA ARG A 29 10.35 -27.21 6.33
C ARG A 29 8.89 -27.24 6.75
N THR A 30 8.29 -28.40 6.74
CA THR A 30 6.91 -28.64 7.17
C THR A 30 6.90 -29.45 8.49
N GLY A 31 5.73 -29.58 9.10
CA GLY A 31 5.55 -30.45 10.27
C GLY A 31 5.85 -31.95 9.98
N HIS A 32 5.88 -32.33 8.72
CA HIS A 32 6.12 -33.74 8.27
C HIS A 32 7.52 -33.97 7.71
N GLY A 33 8.38 -32.96 7.70
CA GLY A 33 9.75 -33.05 7.18
C GLY A 33 10.11 -31.86 6.29
N THR A 34 11.22 -32.00 5.56
CA THR A 34 11.72 -30.99 4.62
C THR A 34 11.47 -31.49 3.20
N THR A 35 11.02 -30.60 2.33
CA THR A 35 10.82 -30.91 0.91
C THR A 35 12.17 -31.10 0.21
N ASP A 36 12.16 -31.74 -0.97
CA ASP A 36 13.28 -31.66 -1.87
C ASP A 36 13.57 -30.22 -2.32
N TRP A 37 14.80 -29.99 -2.78
CA TRP A 37 15.18 -28.70 -3.32
C TRP A 37 14.45 -28.45 -4.64
N PHE A 38 13.90 -27.25 -4.78
CA PHE A 38 13.25 -26.81 -6.01
C PHE A 38 13.75 -25.43 -6.42
N GLN A 39 13.81 -25.17 -7.72
CA GLN A 39 14.25 -23.90 -8.24
C GLN A 39 13.17 -22.82 -8.10
N ILE A 40 13.59 -21.63 -7.69
CA ILE A 40 12.74 -20.43 -7.62
C ILE A 40 12.75 -19.78 -9.00
N GLY A 41 11.65 -19.91 -9.73
CA GLY A 41 11.52 -19.34 -11.08
C GLY A 41 11.12 -17.88 -11.11
N LYS A 42 10.40 -17.38 -10.10
CA LYS A 42 9.86 -16.00 -10.03
C LYS A 42 9.69 -15.56 -8.59
N GLY A 43 9.77 -14.25 -8.38
CA GLY A 43 9.50 -13.62 -7.10
C GLY A 43 10.76 -13.20 -6.35
N VAL A 44 10.55 -12.59 -5.19
CA VAL A 44 11.60 -12.14 -4.29
C VAL A 44 11.39 -12.73 -2.90
N HIS A 45 12.46 -13.03 -2.21
CA HIS A 45 12.41 -13.65 -0.89
C HIS A 45 11.84 -12.69 0.16
N GLN A 46 10.79 -13.09 0.89
CA GLN A 46 10.29 -12.34 2.03
C GLN A 46 11.34 -12.27 3.14
N GLY A 47 11.54 -11.07 3.71
CA GLY A 47 12.58 -10.83 4.72
C GLY A 47 13.94 -10.44 4.16
N CYS A 48 14.18 -10.51 2.86
CA CYS A 48 15.38 -9.96 2.25
C CYS A 48 15.32 -8.43 2.26
N ILE A 49 16.43 -7.78 2.59
CA ILE A 49 16.51 -6.32 2.67
C ILE A 49 16.26 -5.62 1.32
N LEU A 50 16.52 -6.30 0.21
CA LEU A 50 16.31 -5.77 -1.15
C LEU A 50 14.85 -5.93 -1.62
N SER A 51 14.09 -6.87 -1.09
CA SER A 51 12.75 -7.19 -1.58
C SER A 51 11.77 -6.00 -1.56
N PRO A 52 11.71 -5.17 -0.51
CA PRO A 52 10.85 -3.99 -0.52
C PRO A 52 11.24 -2.97 -1.60
N CYS A 53 12.54 -2.78 -1.84
CA CYS A 53 13.03 -1.88 -2.88
C CYS A 53 12.69 -2.39 -4.28
N LEU A 54 12.91 -3.67 -4.54
CA LEU A 54 12.58 -4.31 -5.82
C LEU A 54 11.08 -4.27 -6.10
N PHE A 55 10.26 -4.56 -5.09
CA PHE A 55 8.80 -4.46 -5.21
C PHE A 55 8.36 -3.03 -5.53
N LYS A 56 8.96 -2.02 -4.88
CA LYS A 56 8.68 -0.61 -5.17
C LYS A 56 9.05 -0.22 -6.61
N PHE A 57 10.22 -0.63 -7.09
CA PHE A 57 10.61 -0.38 -8.49
C PHE A 57 9.65 -1.05 -9.46
N TYR A 58 9.22 -2.24 -9.15
CA TYR A 58 8.29 -3.01 -9.98
C TYR A 58 6.91 -2.36 -10.07
N THR A 59 6.35 -1.94 -8.95
CA THR A 59 5.07 -1.21 -8.92
C THR A 59 5.19 0.15 -9.60
N GLU A 60 6.32 0.83 -9.47
CA GLU A 60 6.58 2.09 -10.17
C GLU A 60 6.67 1.90 -11.68
N TYR A 61 7.31 0.83 -12.15
CA TYR A 61 7.37 0.47 -13.56
C TYR A 61 5.96 0.25 -14.13
N ILE A 62 5.12 -0.54 -13.46
CA ILE A 62 3.73 -0.75 -13.88
C ILE A 62 3.01 0.59 -14.01
N MET A 63 3.06 1.42 -12.99
CA MET A 63 2.33 2.69 -12.98
C MET A 63 2.81 3.69 -14.02
N ARG A 64 4.10 3.72 -14.35
CA ARG A 64 4.63 4.55 -15.45
C ARG A 64 4.14 4.07 -16.82
N ASN A 65 4.11 2.76 -17.03
CA ASN A 65 3.66 2.19 -18.31
C ASN A 65 2.16 2.37 -18.54
N THR A 66 1.36 2.58 -17.50
CA THR A 66 -0.08 2.90 -17.67
C THR A 66 -0.32 4.25 -18.34
N GLY A 67 0.72 5.09 -18.48
CA GLY A 67 0.60 6.44 -19.06
C GLY A 67 -0.30 7.38 -18.27
N LEU A 68 -0.47 7.10 -16.98
CA LEU A 68 -1.24 7.92 -16.06
C LEU A 68 -0.38 9.11 -15.62
N GLU A 69 -0.37 10.16 -16.44
CA GLU A 69 0.32 11.39 -16.09
C GLU A 69 -0.46 12.15 -15.01
N GLU A 70 0.24 12.61 -13.98
CA GLU A 70 -0.35 13.43 -12.90
C GLU A 70 -1.04 14.70 -13.45
N ALA A 71 -0.58 15.20 -14.60
CA ALA A 71 -1.16 16.36 -15.28
C ALA A 71 -2.63 16.16 -15.69
N LYS A 72 -3.08 14.92 -15.86
CA LYS A 72 -4.46 14.57 -16.27
C LYS A 72 -5.36 14.28 -15.06
N ALA A 73 -4.80 14.17 -13.85
CA ALA A 73 -5.58 13.96 -12.65
C ALA A 73 -6.43 15.21 -12.34
N ARG A 74 -7.73 15.00 -12.13
CA ARG A 74 -8.66 16.09 -11.78
C ARG A 74 -8.86 16.24 -10.29
N ILE A 75 -8.68 15.16 -9.53
CA ILE A 75 -8.85 15.18 -8.08
C ILE A 75 -7.69 15.94 -7.44
N LYS A 76 -8.02 16.97 -6.67
CA LYS A 76 -7.02 17.79 -5.96
C LYS A 76 -7.06 17.52 -4.46
N ILE A 77 -5.92 17.11 -3.92
CA ILE A 77 -5.70 17.00 -2.48
C ILE A 77 -4.57 17.95 -2.09
N SER A 78 -4.87 18.90 -1.21
CA SER A 78 -3.91 19.94 -0.79
C SER A 78 -3.25 20.68 -1.97
N GLY A 79 -4.05 20.98 -3.01
CA GLY A 79 -3.61 21.71 -4.21
C GLY A 79 -2.80 20.87 -5.22
N ARG A 80 -2.56 19.60 -4.98
CA ARG A 80 -1.89 18.69 -5.90
C ARG A 80 -2.90 17.79 -6.59
N ASN A 81 -2.71 17.59 -7.89
CA ASN A 81 -3.50 16.62 -8.64
C ASN A 81 -3.06 15.19 -8.26
N ILE A 82 -4.01 14.38 -7.82
CA ILE A 82 -3.74 13.02 -7.37
C ILE A 82 -4.74 12.07 -8.05
N TYR A 83 -4.25 11.01 -8.66
CA TYR A 83 -5.05 9.94 -9.25
C TYR A 83 -4.80 8.58 -8.58
N ASN A 84 -3.72 8.47 -7.81
CA ASN A 84 -3.44 7.27 -7.02
C ASN A 84 -2.74 7.61 -5.71
N LEU A 85 -2.95 6.75 -4.72
CA LEU A 85 -2.17 6.68 -3.48
C LEU A 85 -1.61 5.27 -3.36
N ARG A 86 -0.32 5.16 -3.08
CA ARG A 86 0.37 3.86 -3.00
C ARG A 86 1.16 3.72 -1.71
N TYR A 87 1.02 2.58 -1.09
CA TYR A 87 1.84 2.20 0.05
C TYR A 87 2.09 0.70 0.02
N SER A 88 3.32 0.29 -0.26
CA SER A 88 3.68 -1.11 -0.47
C SER A 88 2.82 -1.74 -1.57
N ASP A 89 2.03 -2.74 -1.24
CA ASP A 89 1.09 -3.45 -2.11
C ASP A 89 -0.31 -2.81 -2.16
N ASP A 90 -0.63 -1.94 -1.20
CA ASP A 90 -1.90 -1.22 -1.18
C ASP A 90 -1.89 -0.06 -2.20
N THR A 91 -2.78 -0.11 -3.17
CA THR A 91 -2.95 0.96 -4.16
C THR A 91 -4.40 1.41 -4.20
N THR A 92 -4.62 2.72 -4.07
CA THR A 92 -5.93 3.35 -4.26
C THR A 92 -5.89 4.18 -5.54
N LEU A 93 -6.79 3.90 -6.47
CA LEU A 93 -7.02 4.71 -7.66
C LEU A 93 -8.20 5.64 -7.41
N MET A 94 -8.12 6.85 -7.95
CA MET A 94 -9.14 7.88 -7.78
C MET A 94 -9.49 8.51 -9.11
N ALA A 95 -10.79 8.73 -9.36
CA ALA A 95 -11.30 9.40 -10.53
C ALA A 95 -12.59 10.17 -10.19
N GLU A 96 -12.96 11.13 -11.04
CA GLU A 96 -14.20 11.90 -10.89
C GLU A 96 -15.43 11.18 -11.50
N SER A 97 -15.21 10.24 -12.41
CA SER A 97 -16.29 9.46 -13.04
C SER A 97 -16.00 7.96 -12.99
N GLU A 98 -17.07 7.19 -13.14
CA GLU A 98 -17.02 5.73 -13.20
C GLU A 98 -16.21 5.25 -14.41
N GLU A 99 -16.44 5.86 -15.58
CA GLU A 99 -15.77 5.50 -16.83
C GLU A 99 -14.26 5.77 -16.74
N GLU A 100 -13.87 6.91 -16.14
CA GLU A 100 -12.47 7.23 -15.91
C GLU A 100 -11.83 6.22 -14.97
N LEU A 101 -12.46 5.89 -13.85
CA LEU A 101 -11.96 4.91 -12.89
C LEU A 101 -11.81 3.53 -13.53
N LYS A 102 -12.79 3.10 -14.34
CA LYS A 102 -12.75 1.85 -15.08
C LYS A 102 -11.59 1.81 -16.07
N SER A 103 -11.40 2.89 -16.83
CA SER A 103 -10.26 3.01 -17.76
C SER A 103 -8.91 2.95 -17.04
N LEU A 104 -8.77 3.63 -15.88
CA LEU A 104 -7.57 3.60 -15.05
C LEU A 104 -7.27 2.18 -14.56
N LEU A 105 -8.29 1.52 -14.02
CA LEU A 105 -8.15 0.19 -13.45
C LEU A 105 -7.80 -0.85 -14.52
N MET A 106 -8.43 -0.78 -15.71
CA MET A 106 -8.10 -1.67 -16.83
C MET A 106 -6.65 -1.53 -17.27
N LYS A 107 -6.13 -0.32 -17.39
CA LYS A 107 -4.72 -0.08 -17.72
C LYS A 107 -3.77 -0.66 -16.69
N VAL A 108 -4.06 -0.45 -15.39
CA VAL A 108 -3.24 -1.02 -14.31
C VAL A 108 -3.30 -2.55 -14.34
N LYS A 109 -4.47 -3.13 -14.63
CA LYS A 109 -4.67 -4.57 -14.78
C LYS A 109 -3.82 -5.12 -15.91
N GLU A 110 -3.93 -4.56 -17.12
CA GLU A 110 -3.16 -4.98 -18.29
C GLU A 110 -1.65 -4.94 -18.05
N GLU A 111 -1.13 -3.85 -17.48
CA GLU A 111 0.30 -3.75 -17.18
C GLU A 111 0.74 -4.71 -16.08
N SER A 112 -0.11 -4.95 -15.08
CA SER A 112 0.16 -5.90 -14.01
C SER A 112 0.17 -7.34 -14.51
N GLU A 113 -0.73 -7.71 -15.43
CA GLU A 113 -0.78 -9.03 -16.05
C GLU A 113 0.46 -9.32 -16.90
N LYS A 114 0.94 -8.34 -17.66
CA LYS A 114 2.18 -8.48 -18.47
C LYS A 114 3.38 -8.90 -17.63
N VAL A 115 3.42 -8.46 -16.40
CA VAL A 115 4.51 -8.73 -15.46
C VAL A 115 4.20 -9.86 -14.44
N GLY A 116 3.02 -10.48 -14.56
CA GLY A 116 2.62 -11.64 -13.73
C GLY A 116 2.11 -11.28 -12.33
N LEU A 117 1.74 -10.01 -12.10
CA LEU A 117 1.05 -9.56 -10.89
C LEU A 117 -0.46 -9.41 -11.20
N ALA A 118 -1.21 -10.47 -11.06
CA ALA A 118 -2.66 -10.41 -11.28
C ALA A 118 -3.42 -10.87 -10.02
N GLN A 119 -3.70 -9.95 -9.11
CA GLN A 119 -4.63 -10.20 -8.00
C GLN A 119 -5.61 -9.04 -7.84
N PHE A 120 -6.62 -8.98 -8.71
CA PHE A 120 -7.72 -8.01 -8.61
C PHE A 120 -8.89 -8.49 -7.74
N GLN A 121 -8.87 -9.75 -7.30
CA GLN A 121 -9.94 -10.36 -6.49
C GLN A 121 -10.22 -9.66 -5.15
N LYS A 122 -9.26 -8.92 -4.63
CA LYS A 122 -9.41 -8.15 -3.38
C LYS A 122 -9.73 -6.67 -3.61
N THR A 123 -9.88 -6.26 -4.87
CA THR A 123 -10.19 -4.87 -5.22
C THR A 123 -11.60 -4.53 -4.75
N LYS A 124 -11.75 -3.37 -4.14
CA LYS A 124 -13.01 -2.82 -3.68
C LYS A 124 -13.23 -1.45 -4.27
N ILE A 125 -14.47 -1.11 -4.52
CA ILE A 125 -14.86 0.18 -5.08
C ILE A 125 -15.71 0.93 -4.08
N MET A 126 -15.39 2.21 -3.95
CA MET A 126 -16.15 3.14 -3.13
C MET A 126 -16.45 4.40 -3.94
N ALA A 127 -17.68 4.87 -3.90
CA ALA A 127 -18.08 6.11 -4.55
C ALA A 127 -18.95 6.96 -3.64
N SER A 128 -18.91 8.28 -3.85
CA SER A 128 -19.74 9.25 -3.14
C SER A 128 -21.21 9.28 -3.61
N GLY A 129 -21.54 8.54 -4.69
CA GLY A 129 -22.88 8.43 -5.24
C GLY A 129 -23.37 6.98 -5.29
N PRO A 130 -24.65 6.77 -5.64
CA PRO A 130 -25.20 5.43 -5.74
C PRO A 130 -24.54 4.66 -6.89
N ILE A 131 -23.83 3.58 -6.57
CA ILE A 131 -23.36 2.59 -7.52
C ILE A 131 -24.13 1.30 -7.25
N THR A 132 -24.77 0.76 -8.29
CA THR A 132 -25.59 -0.43 -8.18
C THR A 132 -24.83 -1.73 -8.38
N SER A 133 -23.90 -1.77 -9.32
CA SER A 133 -23.00 -2.91 -9.56
C SER A 133 -21.81 -2.45 -10.39
N TRP A 134 -20.66 -3.06 -10.16
CA TRP A 134 -19.46 -2.82 -10.94
C TRP A 134 -18.88 -4.11 -11.46
N GLU A 135 -18.64 -4.17 -12.76
CA GLU A 135 -18.08 -5.33 -13.42
C GLU A 135 -16.81 -4.95 -14.19
N ILE A 136 -15.79 -5.78 -14.05
CA ILE A 136 -14.52 -5.67 -14.77
C ILE A 136 -14.27 -7.03 -15.39
N ASP A 137 -14.21 -7.07 -16.73
CA ASP A 137 -14.00 -8.31 -17.51
C ASP A 137 -14.98 -9.44 -17.15
N GLY A 138 -16.24 -9.10 -16.82
CA GLY A 138 -17.24 -10.06 -16.43
C GLY A 138 -17.17 -10.52 -14.97
N GLU A 139 -16.23 -10.00 -14.18
CA GLU A 139 -16.15 -10.25 -12.73
C GLU A 139 -16.77 -9.08 -11.97
N THR A 140 -17.68 -9.38 -11.05
CA THR A 140 -18.29 -8.37 -10.18
C THR A 140 -17.30 -7.92 -9.11
N VAL A 141 -17.08 -6.60 -9.01
CA VAL A 141 -16.24 -6.01 -7.98
C VAL A 141 -17.08 -5.57 -6.79
N GLU A 142 -16.60 -5.88 -5.59
CA GLU A 142 -17.28 -5.52 -4.34
C GLU A 142 -17.39 -4.01 -4.18
N THR A 143 -18.61 -3.50 -4.05
CA THR A 143 -18.89 -2.10 -3.76
C THR A 143 -19.03 -1.92 -2.25
N VAL A 144 -18.29 -1.00 -1.67
CA VAL A 144 -18.27 -0.76 -0.22
C VAL A 144 -18.59 0.69 0.12
N SER A 145 -19.26 0.89 1.25
CA SER A 145 -19.52 2.23 1.81
C SER A 145 -18.37 2.78 2.63
N ASP A 146 -17.49 1.91 3.09
CA ASP A 146 -16.31 2.29 3.85
C ASP A 146 -15.15 1.30 3.61
N SER A 147 -13.93 1.78 3.78
CA SER A 147 -12.71 0.96 3.68
C SER A 147 -11.65 1.46 4.66
N ILE A 148 -10.73 0.57 5.02
CA ILE A 148 -9.59 0.95 5.85
C ILE A 148 -8.36 1.02 4.94
N PHE A 149 -7.80 2.22 4.78
CA PHE A 149 -6.56 2.46 4.07
C PHE A 149 -5.51 3.03 5.02
N LEU A 150 -4.35 2.37 5.10
CA LEU A 150 -3.25 2.71 6.01
C LEU A 150 -3.69 2.89 7.48
N GLY A 151 -4.64 2.05 7.91
CA GLY A 151 -5.17 2.09 9.27
C GLY A 151 -6.17 3.21 9.54
N SER A 152 -6.55 4.01 8.54
CA SER A 152 -7.61 5.02 8.63
C SER A 152 -8.88 4.54 7.93
N LYS A 153 -10.01 4.70 8.60
CA LYS A 153 -11.32 4.40 8.02
C LYS A 153 -11.75 5.56 7.13
N ILE A 154 -11.96 5.27 5.86
CA ILE A 154 -12.47 6.20 4.85
C ILE A 154 -13.90 5.79 4.54
N THR A 155 -14.81 6.75 4.44
CA THR A 155 -16.23 6.56 4.14
C THR A 155 -16.60 7.22 2.83
N ALA A 156 -17.56 6.66 2.12
CA ALA A 156 -18.03 7.16 0.82
C ALA A 156 -18.65 8.56 0.88
N ASP A 157 -19.24 8.91 2.02
CA ASP A 157 -19.82 10.23 2.28
C ASP A 157 -18.79 11.28 2.72
N GLY A 158 -17.51 10.87 2.94
CA GLY A 158 -16.45 11.75 3.41
C GLY A 158 -16.57 12.15 4.89
N ASP A 159 -17.48 11.55 5.66
CA ASP A 159 -17.62 11.85 7.09
C ASP A 159 -16.50 11.18 7.91
N CYS A 160 -15.60 11.99 8.45
CA CYS A 160 -14.51 11.54 9.30
C CYS A 160 -14.94 11.24 10.76
N SER A 161 -16.17 11.55 11.16
CA SER A 161 -16.65 11.41 12.55
C SER A 161 -16.52 9.96 13.05
N HIS A 162 -16.77 8.99 12.18
CA HIS A 162 -16.62 7.58 12.50
C HIS A 162 -15.16 7.20 12.78
N GLU A 163 -14.22 7.70 11.99
CA GLU A 163 -12.80 7.46 12.20
C GLU A 163 -12.29 8.11 13.48
N ILE A 164 -12.69 9.35 13.74
CA ILE A 164 -12.34 10.06 15.00
C ILE A 164 -12.82 9.26 16.21
N LYS A 165 -14.09 8.84 16.23
CA LYS A 165 -14.65 8.01 17.30
C LYS A 165 -13.88 6.68 17.44
N ARG A 166 -13.60 6.01 16.35
CA ARG A 166 -12.83 4.75 16.33
C ARG A 166 -11.45 4.94 16.95
N ARG A 167 -10.74 6.00 16.58
CA ARG A 167 -9.40 6.28 17.12
C ARG A 167 -9.42 6.64 18.59
N LEU A 168 -10.40 7.43 19.02
CA LEU A 168 -10.59 7.72 20.45
C LEU A 168 -10.85 6.45 21.26
N LEU A 169 -11.67 5.53 20.75
CA LEU A 169 -11.92 4.24 21.41
C LEU A 169 -10.66 3.36 21.47
N LEU A 170 -9.89 3.29 20.37
CA LEU A 170 -8.62 2.57 20.35
C LEU A 170 -7.62 3.15 21.33
N GLY A 171 -7.47 4.48 21.35
CA GLY A 171 -6.61 5.18 22.31
C GLY A 171 -7.02 4.91 23.75
N ARG A 172 -8.32 4.99 24.05
CA ARG A 172 -8.85 4.67 25.38
C ARG A 172 -8.55 3.21 25.76
N LYS A 173 -8.72 2.26 24.85
CA LYS A 173 -8.40 0.85 25.08
C LYS A 173 -6.92 0.65 25.41
N VAL A 174 -6.02 1.30 24.68
CA VAL A 174 -4.56 1.23 24.92
C VAL A 174 -4.23 1.80 26.30
N ILE A 175 -4.77 2.97 26.67
CA ILE A 175 -4.56 3.58 27.99
C ILE A 175 -5.09 2.67 29.09
N THR A 176 -6.27 2.07 28.91
CA THR A 176 -6.84 1.13 29.90
C THR A 176 -5.97 -0.10 30.08
N ASN A 177 -5.41 -0.64 28.98
CA ASN A 177 -4.49 -1.79 29.06
C ASN A 177 -3.16 -1.45 29.78
N LEU A 178 -2.77 -0.17 29.79
CA LEU A 178 -1.57 0.31 30.48
C LEU A 178 -1.85 0.83 31.90
N ASP A 179 -3.08 0.71 32.38
CA ASP A 179 -3.50 1.21 33.70
C ASP A 179 -2.63 0.65 34.83
N SER A 180 -2.25 -0.63 34.78
CA SER A 180 -1.31 -1.25 35.72
C SER A 180 0.05 -0.56 35.76
N ILE A 181 0.57 -0.14 34.58
CA ILE A 181 1.84 0.58 34.46
C ILE A 181 1.71 1.99 35.05
N PHE A 182 0.61 2.68 34.74
CA PHE A 182 0.37 4.03 35.27
C PHE A 182 0.13 4.04 36.78
N LYS A 183 -0.43 2.98 37.33
CA LYS A 183 -0.67 2.82 38.79
C LYS A 183 0.52 2.24 39.54
N SER A 184 1.50 1.62 38.89
CA SER A 184 2.67 1.04 39.55
C SER A 184 3.47 2.10 40.30
N GLY A 185 3.83 1.82 41.54
CA GLY A 185 4.74 2.65 42.37
C GLY A 185 6.20 2.58 41.91
N ASP A 186 6.59 1.49 41.26
CA ASP A 186 7.97 1.23 40.82
C ASP A 186 8.39 2.05 39.58
N ILE A 187 7.41 2.60 38.87
CA ILE A 187 7.67 3.39 37.65
C ILE A 187 7.63 4.88 38.02
N THR A 188 8.72 5.58 37.71
CA THR A 188 8.86 6.99 38.05
C THR A 188 7.88 7.86 37.24
N LEU A 189 7.45 8.97 37.82
CA LEU A 189 6.55 9.92 37.17
C LEU A 189 7.08 10.43 35.81
N PRO A 190 8.36 10.77 35.65
CA PRO A 190 8.91 11.18 34.35
C PRO A 190 8.75 10.09 33.26
N THR A 191 8.91 8.82 33.63
CA THR A 191 8.71 7.69 32.70
C THR A 191 7.25 7.56 32.27
N LYS A 192 6.32 7.70 33.22
CA LYS A 192 4.87 7.68 32.92
C LYS A 192 4.47 8.82 32.00
N VAL A 193 5.00 10.03 32.24
CA VAL A 193 4.75 11.20 31.40
C VAL A 193 5.29 10.99 29.97
N ARG A 194 6.52 10.46 29.83
CA ARG A 194 7.09 10.15 28.51
C ARG A 194 6.26 9.11 27.75
N LEU A 195 5.81 8.07 28.45
CA LEU A 195 4.95 7.04 27.87
C LEU A 195 3.63 7.63 27.39
N TRP A 196 3.02 8.50 28.20
CA TRP A 196 1.78 9.18 27.85
C TRP A 196 1.95 10.10 26.64
N PHE A 197 3.02 10.88 26.59
CA PHE A 197 3.37 11.74 25.45
C PHE A 197 3.61 10.93 24.17
N PHE A 198 4.32 9.81 24.29
CA PHE A 198 4.56 8.92 23.16
C PHE A 198 3.24 8.36 22.60
N LEU A 199 2.36 7.88 23.45
CA LEU A 199 1.05 7.37 23.05
C LEU A 199 0.21 8.47 22.39
N TRP A 200 0.20 9.66 22.99
CA TRP A 200 -0.53 10.80 22.46
C TRP A 200 0.00 11.21 21.09
N SER A 201 1.31 11.35 20.94
CA SER A 201 1.98 11.64 19.67
C SER A 201 1.72 10.59 18.59
N CYS A 202 1.71 9.30 18.95
CA CYS A 202 1.35 8.23 18.02
C CYS A 202 -0.13 8.27 17.57
N MET A 203 -1.02 8.81 18.40
CA MET A 203 -2.42 9.01 18.04
C MET A 203 -2.61 10.27 17.17
N ASP A 204 -1.89 11.34 17.46
CA ASP A 204 -2.00 12.64 16.79
C ASP A 204 -1.39 12.64 15.38
N VAL A 205 -0.24 12.03 15.21
CA VAL A 205 0.46 11.94 13.88
C VAL A 205 -0.40 11.22 12.82
N ARG A 206 -1.43 10.47 13.21
CA ARG A 206 -2.32 9.77 12.27
C ARG A 206 -3.65 10.46 12.02
N VAL A 207 -3.94 11.53 12.72
CA VAL A 207 -5.13 12.37 12.48
C VAL A 207 -4.74 13.53 11.55
N GLY A 208 -3.91 13.28 10.53
CA GLY A 208 -3.45 14.31 9.61
C GLY A 208 -4.49 15.39 9.36
N LEU A 209 -4.30 16.56 9.98
CA LEU A 209 -4.93 17.82 9.67
C LEU A 209 -4.26 18.41 8.43
#